data_587f0cd363ef2044ae610cf4410dcf8a
#
_entry.id   587f0cd363ef2044ae610cf4410dcf8a
#
_cell.length_a   1.000
_cell.length_b   1.000
_cell.length_c   1.000
_cell.angle_alpha   90.00
_cell.angle_beta   90.00
_cell.angle_gamma   90.00
#
_symmetry.space_group_name_H-M   'P 1'
#
loop_
_entity.id
_entity.type
_entity.pdbx_description
1 polymer ?
#
loop_
_entity_poly.entity_id
_entity_poly.type
_entity_poly.pdbx_seq_one_letter_code
_entity_poly.pdbx_strand_id
1 'polypeptide(L)'
;MNKKIQVAAISGAILFSIFVLTSSDNETSIPLPKPNSYSENDAVMILAENLDKPRAIAVYDNRIFVTEKGGTIRVIENDQLLESPLATFRTPNVFDGGLLGITVHPNFSNNNFLYVFLTYEENGNLWNKVLRITEENNKLKDVETIIDKIPGSSFYNGGFLKFGPDGKLYVGTGTVSDDSHLPQDINSLAGKILRLNDDGTIPSDNPFTNSPVYSLGHRHTQGMTWDDQNNLY
;
A
#
# COMPACT_ATOMS: atom_id res chain seq x y z
N MET A 1 -2.98 24.88 -6.18
CA MET A 1 -2.27 24.39 -7.38
C MET A 1 -2.23 22.88 -7.31
N ASN A 2 -3.03 22.19 -8.12
CA ASN A 2 -3.09 20.73 -8.10
C ASN A 2 -1.84 20.18 -8.79
N LYS A 3 -0.96 19.53 -8.03
CA LYS A 3 0.19 18.80 -8.61
C LYS A 3 -0.36 17.48 -9.18
N LYS A 4 -0.22 17.31 -10.48
CA LYS A 4 -0.55 16.04 -11.17
C LYS A 4 0.64 15.09 -11.06
N ILE A 5 0.41 13.86 -10.66
CA ILE A 5 1.38 12.77 -10.67
C ILE A 5 0.97 11.81 -11.78
N GLN A 6 1.93 11.43 -12.60
CA GLN A 6 1.73 10.46 -13.69
C GLN A 6 2.36 9.12 -13.29
N VAL A 7 1.66 8.04 -13.57
CA VAL A 7 2.15 6.67 -13.36
C VAL A 7 2.58 6.13 -14.72
N ALA A 8 3.84 5.75 -14.85
CA ALA A 8 4.37 5.12 -16.05
C ALA A 8 4.72 3.65 -15.78
N ALA A 9 4.23 2.74 -16.59
CA ALA A 9 4.59 1.33 -16.55
C ALA A 9 5.49 0.99 -17.75
N ILE A 10 6.57 0.25 -17.48
CA ILE A 10 7.50 -0.21 -18.52
C ILE A 10 7.15 -1.67 -18.83
N SER A 11 6.76 -1.95 -20.06
CA SER A 11 6.49 -3.31 -20.50
C SER A 11 7.71 -3.94 -21.16
N GLY A 12 8.25 -4.94 -20.53
CA GLY A 12 9.30 -5.83 -21.06
C GLY A 12 9.43 -7.03 -20.14
N ALA A 13 9.53 -8.22 -20.68
CA ALA A 13 9.61 -9.44 -19.88
C ALA A 13 10.69 -9.31 -18.78
N ILE A 14 10.28 -9.50 -17.53
CA ILE A 14 11.16 -9.63 -16.35
C ILE A 14 11.58 -8.33 -15.65
N LEU A 15 10.78 -7.41 -15.31
CA LEU A 15 10.97 -6.53 -14.13
C LEU A 15 10.02 -5.35 -14.23
N PHE A 16 8.95 -5.39 -13.46
CA PHE A 16 8.13 -4.19 -13.23
C PHE A 16 8.86 -3.28 -12.23
N SER A 17 9.45 -2.21 -12.71
CA SER A 17 9.88 -1.12 -11.85
C SER A 17 8.92 0.04 -12.05
N ILE A 18 8.16 0.38 -11.02
CA ILE A 18 7.31 1.56 -11.02
C ILE A 18 8.05 2.66 -10.31
N PHE A 19 8.30 3.76 -11.01
CA PHE A 19 8.85 4.97 -10.44
C PHE A 19 7.73 5.95 -10.11
N VAL A 20 7.57 6.27 -8.82
CA VAL A 20 6.80 7.43 -8.39
C VAL A 20 7.76 8.60 -8.25
N LEU A 21 7.68 9.56 -9.17
CA LEU A 21 8.48 10.79 -9.09
C LEU A 21 7.72 11.83 -8.27
N THR A 22 8.25 12.17 -7.09
CA THR A 22 7.81 13.33 -6.33
C THR A 22 8.68 14.54 -6.71
N SER A 23 8.09 15.60 -7.24
CA SER A 23 8.83 16.84 -7.50
C SER A 23 8.93 17.68 -6.21
N SER A 24 10.13 17.98 -5.77
CA SER A 24 10.44 19.11 -4.88
C SER A 24 10.63 20.39 -5.70
N ASP A 25 10.32 21.54 -5.10
CA ASP A 25 10.15 22.83 -5.76
C ASP A 25 11.44 23.47 -6.33
N ASN A 26 12.36 22.76 -6.97
CA ASN A 26 13.49 23.38 -7.68
C ASN A 26 14.20 22.46 -8.69
N GLU A 27 13.56 21.42 -9.21
CA GLU A 27 14.19 20.63 -10.27
C GLU A 27 13.51 20.89 -11.62
N THR A 28 14.35 21.03 -12.66
CA THR A 28 13.93 21.05 -14.06
C THR A 28 13.11 19.76 -14.31
N SER A 29 11.79 19.90 -14.36
CA SER A 29 10.90 18.82 -14.72
C SER A 29 11.28 18.29 -16.10
N ILE A 30 11.73 17.06 -16.20
CA ILE A 30 11.80 16.36 -17.48
C ILE A 30 10.34 16.25 -17.95
N PRO A 31 9.97 16.88 -19.09
CA PRO A 31 8.61 16.78 -19.58
C PRO A 31 8.33 15.32 -19.93
N LEU A 32 7.35 14.71 -19.29
CA LEU A 32 6.88 13.41 -19.74
C LEU A 32 6.25 13.55 -21.13
N PRO A 33 6.52 12.64 -22.05
CA PRO A 33 5.96 12.70 -23.39
C PRO A 33 4.42 12.65 -23.31
N LYS A 34 3.77 13.32 -24.26
CA LYS A 34 2.31 13.29 -24.36
C LYS A 34 1.85 11.93 -24.91
N PRO A 35 0.68 11.40 -24.50
CA PRO A 35 0.20 10.07 -24.91
C PRO A 35 0.24 9.79 -26.42
N ASN A 36 0.05 10.83 -27.26
CA ASN A 36 0.00 10.70 -28.72
C ASN A 36 1.36 10.80 -29.42
N SER A 37 2.49 10.83 -28.68
CA SER A 37 3.83 10.97 -29.23
C SER A 37 4.70 9.70 -29.17
N TYR A 38 4.12 8.59 -28.71
CA TYR A 38 4.86 7.31 -28.62
C TYR A 38 4.94 6.64 -29.98
N SER A 39 6.12 6.18 -30.35
CA SER A 39 6.32 5.26 -31.47
C SER A 39 6.10 3.82 -31.00
N GLU A 40 5.84 2.88 -31.92
CA GLU A 40 5.72 1.46 -31.59
C GLU A 40 6.98 0.87 -30.89
N ASN A 41 8.09 1.61 -30.82
CA ASN A 41 9.32 1.22 -30.15
C ASN A 41 9.51 1.86 -28.78
N ASP A 42 8.57 2.66 -28.29
CA ASP A 42 8.68 3.25 -26.96
C ASP A 42 8.36 2.23 -25.87
N ALA A 43 9.31 1.99 -24.97
CA ALA A 43 9.19 1.03 -23.88
C ALA A 43 8.28 1.53 -22.73
N VAL A 44 7.70 2.72 -22.83
CA VAL A 44 6.89 3.37 -21.79
C VAL A 44 5.50 3.70 -22.32
N MET A 45 4.47 3.27 -21.58
CA MET A 45 3.08 3.60 -21.85
C MET A 45 2.44 4.26 -20.62
N ILE A 46 1.70 5.35 -20.83
CA ILE A 46 0.92 5.99 -19.77
C ILE A 46 -0.43 5.29 -19.69
N LEU A 47 -0.71 4.62 -18.55
CA LEU A 47 -1.97 3.91 -18.31
C LEU A 47 -3.04 4.81 -17.66
N ALA A 48 -2.62 5.80 -16.85
CA ALA A 48 -3.53 6.69 -16.17
C ALA A 48 -2.90 8.06 -15.91
N GLU A 49 -3.74 9.09 -15.93
CA GLU A 49 -3.40 10.46 -15.55
C GLU A 49 -4.40 10.97 -14.48
N ASN A 50 -4.07 12.09 -13.84
CA ASN A 50 -4.93 12.79 -12.88
C ASN A 50 -5.22 12.00 -11.58
N LEU A 51 -4.30 11.12 -11.17
CA LEU A 51 -4.33 10.52 -9.83
C LEU A 51 -3.91 11.56 -8.78
N ASP A 52 -4.61 11.60 -7.63
CA ASP A 52 -4.30 12.52 -6.53
C ASP A 52 -3.38 11.88 -5.49
N LYS A 53 -2.08 12.17 -5.56
CA LYS A 53 -1.06 11.66 -4.62
C LYS A 53 -1.12 10.13 -4.46
N PRO A 54 -0.92 9.36 -5.54
CA PRO A 54 -0.93 7.91 -5.49
C PRO A 54 0.17 7.40 -4.55
N ARG A 55 -0.10 6.33 -3.79
CA ARG A 55 0.79 5.80 -2.75
C ARG A 55 1.25 4.38 -3.03
N ALA A 56 0.35 3.51 -3.41
CA ALA A 56 0.65 2.11 -3.68
C ALA A 56 -0.23 1.56 -4.79
N ILE A 57 0.23 0.48 -5.39
CA ILE A 57 -0.51 -0.26 -6.40
C ILE A 57 -0.55 -1.74 -6.05
N ALA A 58 -1.62 -2.39 -6.46
CA ALA A 58 -1.74 -3.84 -6.50
C ALA A 58 -2.30 -4.25 -7.85
N VAL A 59 -1.76 -5.32 -8.43
CA VAL A 59 -2.13 -5.78 -9.77
C VAL A 59 -2.79 -7.16 -9.66
N TYR A 60 -3.88 -7.34 -10.36
CA TYR A 60 -4.53 -8.61 -10.54
C TYR A 60 -5.10 -8.70 -11.95
N ASP A 61 -4.56 -9.63 -12.76
CA ASP A 61 -4.92 -9.81 -14.17
C ASP A 61 -4.81 -8.46 -14.94
N ASN A 62 -5.88 -8.03 -15.60
CA ASN A 62 -5.98 -6.77 -16.33
C ASN A 62 -6.43 -5.57 -15.47
N ARG A 63 -6.39 -5.69 -14.15
CA ARG A 63 -6.81 -4.66 -13.18
C ARG A 63 -5.64 -4.18 -12.34
N ILE A 64 -5.53 -2.87 -12.18
CA ILE A 64 -4.58 -2.22 -11.29
C ILE A 64 -5.37 -1.40 -10.27
N PHE A 65 -5.21 -1.71 -9.00
CA PHE A 65 -5.76 -0.95 -7.89
C PHE A 65 -4.72 0.05 -7.40
N VAL A 66 -5.10 1.31 -7.28
CA VAL A 66 -4.21 2.39 -6.86
C VAL A 66 -4.80 3.08 -5.64
N THR A 67 -4.03 3.15 -4.55
CA THR A 67 -4.41 3.98 -3.41
C THR A 67 -3.99 5.42 -3.64
N GLU A 68 -4.89 6.35 -3.36
CA GLU A 68 -4.59 7.77 -3.26
C GLU A 68 -4.55 8.17 -1.77
N LYS A 69 -3.55 8.95 -1.39
CA LYS A 69 -3.31 9.35 0.01
C LYS A 69 -4.56 9.91 0.71
N GLY A 70 -5.41 10.60 -0.04
CA GLY A 70 -6.66 11.20 0.43
C GLY A 70 -7.74 10.20 0.87
N GLY A 71 -7.50 8.90 0.71
CA GLY A 71 -8.41 7.83 1.15
C GLY A 71 -9.13 7.12 0.01
N THR A 72 -8.83 7.42 -1.25
CA THR A 72 -9.52 6.86 -2.41
C THR A 72 -8.76 5.65 -2.96
N ILE A 73 -9.50 4.62 -3.38
CA ILE A 73 -8.97 3.50 -4.18
C ILE A 73 -9.47 3.69 -5.61
N ARG A 74 -8.54 3.91 -6.54
CA ARG A 74 -8.81 3.99 -7.98
C ARG A 74 -8.56 2.64 -8.63
N VAL A 75 -9.26 2.38 -9.71
CA VAL A 75 -9.11 1.16 -10.52
C VAL A 75 -8.77 1.55 -11.95
N ILE A 76 -7.73 0.93 -12.49
CA ILE A 76 -7.43 0.93 -13.91
C ILE A 76 -7.78 -0.49 -14.40
N GLU A 77 -8.65 -0.59 -15.37
CA GLU A 77 -9.09 -1.85 -15.95
C GLU A 77 -9.04 -1.77 -17.48
N ASN A 78 -8.42 -2.76 -18.11
CA ASN A 78 -8.18 -2.76 -19.56
C ASN A 78 -7.51 -1.45 -20.04
N ASP A 79 -6.46 -1.02 -19.33
CA ASP A 79 -5.67 0.20 -19.59
C ASP A 79 -6.47 1.50 -19.49
N GLN A 80 -7.62 1.50 -18.84
CA GLN A 80 -8.46 2.68 -18.64
C GLN A 80 -8.73 2.95 -17.15
N LEU A 81 -8.47 4.19 -16.71
CA LEU A 81 -8.85 4.64 -15.39
C LEU A 81 -10.38 4.75 -15.29
N LEU A 82 -10.99 3.98 -14.40
CA LEU A 82 -12.43 4.06 -14.17
C LEU A 82 -12.80 5.42 -13.56
N GLU A 83 -13.92 5.98 -14.01
CA GLU A 83 -14.42 7.28 -13.56
C GLU A 83 -14.72 7.27 -12.05
N SER A 84 -15.46 6.26 -11.60
CA SER A 84 -15.83 6.10 -10.20
C SER A 84 -14.74 5.35 -9.42
N PRO A 85 -14.38 5.80 -8.22
CA PRO A 85 -13.50 5.05 -7.35
C PRO A 85 -14.18 3.77 -6.85
N LEU A 86 -13.38 2.74 -6.53
CA LEU A 86 -13.84 1.53 -5.87
C LEU A 86 -14.34 1.83 -4.46
N ALA A 87 -13.60 2.64 -3.70
CA ALA A 87 -13.92 3.02 -2.33
C ALA A 87 -13.31 4.38 -1.99
N THR A 88 -13.89 5.03 -0.98
CA THR A 88 -13.32 6.24 -0.36
C THR A 88 -13.43 6.13 1.16
N PHE A 89 -12.30 6.29 1.86
CA PHE A 89 -12.20 6.27 3.31
C PHE A 89 -11.84 7.67 3.83
N ARG A 90 -12.34 8.02 5.01
CA ARG A 90 -11.93 9.25 5.67
C ARG A 90 -10.52 9.08 6.24
N THR A 91 -9.61 9.96 5.86
CA THR A 91 -8.22 10.02 6.35
C THR A 91 -7.91 11.38 6.96
N PRO A 92 -7.02 11.45 7.96
CA PRO A 92 -6.53 12.73 8.46
C PRO A 92 -5.59 13.39 7.43
N ASN A 93 -5.59 14.72 7.39
CA ASN A 93 -4.66 15.47 6.53
C ASN A 93 -3.32 15.66 7.23
N VAL A 94 -2.53 14.60 7.31
CA VAL A 94 -1.18 14.59 7.91
C VAL A 94 -0.12 14.29 6.85
N PHE A 95 1.15 14.57 7.17
CA PHE A 95 2.23 14.54 6.17
C PHE A 95 2.42 13.13 5.55
N ASP A 96 2.55 12.08 6.37
CA ASP A 96 2.84 10.71 5.93
C ASP A 96 1.74 9.70 6.34
N GLY A 97 0.55 10.18 6.65
CA GLY A 97 -0.63 9.34 6.90
C GLY A 97 -1.62 9.39 5.74
N GLY A 98 -2.63 8.56 5.80
CA GLY A 98 -3.69 8.45 4.81
C GLY A 98 -3.98 7.01 4.42
N LEU A 99 -4.50 6.80 3.21
CA LEU A 99 -4.60 5.47 2.62
C LEU A 99 -3.26 5.15 1.95
N LEU A 100 -2.52 4.19 2.50
CA LEU A 100 -1.13 3.94 2.14
C LEU A 100 -1.01 2.68 1.28
N GLY A 101 -0.70 1.53 1.88
CA GLY A 101 -0.50 0.28 1.15
C GLY A 101 -1.78 -0.38 0.68
N ILE A 102 -1.66 -1.21 -0.34
CA ILE A 102 -2.71 -2.09 -0.84
C ILE A 102 -2.09 -3.40 -1.34
N THR A 103 -2.76 -4.51 -1.11
CA THR A 103 -2.42 -5.81 -1.71
C THR A 103 -3.67 -6.60 -2.04
N VAL A 104 -3.55 -7.46 -3.06
CA VAL A 104 -4.60 -8.40 -3.48
C VAL A 104 -4.39 -9.72 -2.75
N HIS A 105 -5.48 -10.35 -2.30
CA HIS A 105 -5.42 -11.69 -1.72
C HIS A 105 -4.96 -12.72 -2.78
N PRO A 106 -4.11 -13.71 -2.46
CA PRO A 106 -3.65 -14.72 -3.42
C PRO A 106 -4.77 -15.49 -4.13
N ASN A 107 -5.92 -15.64 -3.46
CA ASN A 107 -7.12 -16.30 -4.02
C ASN A 107 -8.22 -15.29 -4.41
N PHE A 108 -7.83 -14.14 -4.95
CA PHE A 108 -8.75 -13.03 -5.29
C PHE A 108 -9.87 -13.45 -6.23
N SER A 109 -9.59 -14.33 -7.19
CA SER A 109 -10.60 -14.85 -8.14
C SER A 109 -11.83 -15.48 -7.46
N ASN A 110 -11.68 -15.97 -6.23
CA ASN A 110 -12.76 -16.63 -5.50
C ASN A 110 -13.37 -15.79 -4.39
N ASN A 111 -12.56 -14.89 -3.77
CA ASN A 111 -12.98 -14.16 -2.58
C ASN A 111 -13.12 -12.65 -2.79
N ASN A 112 -12.53 -12.09 -3.84
CA ASN A 112 -12.52 -10.66 -4.16
C ASN A 112 -11.96 -9.78 -3.01
N PHE A 113 -10.98 -10.30 -2.25
CA PHE A 113 -10.42 -9.61 -1.10
C PHE A 113 -9.22 -8.73 -1.48
N LEU A 114 -9.30 -7.47 -1.07
CA LEU A 114 -8.18 -6.51 -1.05
C LEU A 114 -7.86 -6.15 0.39
N TYR A 115 -6.60 -5.88 0.67
CA TYR A 115 -6.15 -5.40 1.98
C TYR A 115 -5.52 -4.03 1.83
N VAL A 116 -5.87 -3.12 2.72
CA VAL A 116 -5.33 -1.75 2.70
C VAL A 116 -4.85 -1.32 4.07
N PHE A 117 -3.80 -0.51 4.10
CA PHE A 117 -3.31 0.14 5.31
C PHE A 117 -3.84 1.58 5.37
N LEU A 118 -4.52 1.92 6.45
CA LEU A 118 -5.20 3.19 6.63
C LEU A 118 -4.77 3.88 7.92
N THR A 119 -4.35 5.14 7.80
CA THR A 119 -4.20 6.04 8.96
C THR A 119 -5.55 6.69 9.26
N TYR A 120 -5.94 6.74 10.53
CA TYR A 120 -7.15 7.38 11.00
C TYR A 120 -6.91 8.14 12.30
N GLU A 121 -7.84 9.00 12.66
CA GLU A 121 -7.81 9.76 13.91
C GLU A 121 -8.95 9.31 14.83
N GLU A 122 -8.63 9.09 16.10
CA GLU A 122 -9.59 8.75 17.12
C GLU A 122 -9.20 9.43 18.45
N ASN A 123 -10.11 10.20 19.02
CA ASN A 123 -9.92 10.94 20.28
C ASN A 123 -8.66 11.85 20.26
N GLY A 124 -8.37 12.48 19.12
CA GLY A 124 -7.21 13.35 18.92
C GLY A 124 -5.87 12.62 18.75
N ASN A 125 -5.88 11.30 18.70
CA ASN A 125 -4.69 10.49 18.44
C ASN A 125 -4.73 9.88 17.04
N LEU A 126 -3.56 9.77 16.42
CA LEU A 126 -3.39 9.09 15.14
C LEU A 126 -3.12 7.61 15.38
N TRP A 127 -3.79 6.79 14.62
CA TRP A 127 -3.65 5.35 14.60
C TRP A 127 -3.60 4.84 13.17
N ASN A 128 -3.04 3.65 13.00
CA ASN A 128 -3.11 2.92 11.76
C ASN A 128 -3.86 1.60 11.97
N LYS A 129 -4.45 1.10 10.89
CA LYS A 129 -5.13 -0.20 10.84
C LYS A 129 -5.00 -0.83 9.46
N VAL A 130 -5.20 -2.13 9.41
CA VAL A 130 -5.39 -2.86 8.16
C VAL A 130 -6.85 -3.24 8.02
N LEU A 131 -7.41 -2.92 6.88
CA LEU A 131 -8.76 -3.32 6.50
C LEU A 131 -8.69 -4.38 5.40
N ARG A 132 -9.55 -5.39 5.48
CA ARG A 132 -9.92 -6.25 4.37
C ARG A 132 -11.17 -5.68 3.72
N ILE A 133 -11.14 -5.51 2.42
CA ILE A 133 -12.27 -5.03 1.62
C ILE A 133 -12.73 -6.18 0.73
N THR A 134 -14.04 -6.40 0.68
CA THR A 134 -14.64 -7.23 -0.36
C THR A 134 -15.08 -6.32 -1.50
N GLU A 135 -14.54 -6.55 -2.68
CA GLU A 135 -14.90 -5.84 -3.89
C GLU A 135 -15.95 -6.63 -4.68
N GLU A 136 -16.89 -5.95 -5.30
CA GLU A 136 -17.85 -6.55 -6.21
C GLU A 136 -18.19 -5.58 -7.36
N ASN A 137 -17.84 -5.94 -8.59
CA ASN A 137 -18.09 -5.12 -9.79
C ASN A 137 -17.50 -3.70 -9.69
N ASN A 138 -16.23 -3.58 -9.27
CA ASN A 138 -15.53 -2.32 -9.06
C ASN A 138 -16.17 -1.41 -8.00
N LYS A 139 -16.85 -1.99 -7.01
CA LYS A 139 -17.47 -1.29 -5.87
C LYS A 139 -17.12 -1.98 -4.57
N LEU A 140 -17.04 -1.17 -3.52
CA LEU A 140 -16.96 -1.66 -2.17
C LEU A 140 -18.26 -2.40 -1.80
N LYS A 141 -18.14 -3.67 -1.41
CA LYS A 141 -19.25 -4.50 -0.91
C LYS A 141 -19.24 -4.58 0.61
N ASP A 142 -18.07 -4.86 1.19
CA ASP A 142 -17.91 -5.06 2.63
C ASP A 142 -16.52 -4.63 3.10
N VAL A 143 -16.39 -4.31 4.40
CA VAL A 143 -15.14 -3.90 5.05
C VAL A 143 -15.03 -4.59 6.40
N GLU A 144 -13.89 -5.23 6.63
CA GLU A 144 -13.55 -5.86 7.90
C GLU A 144 -12.20 -5.34 8.41
N THR A 145 -12.09 -5.13 9.72
CA THR A 145 -10.82 -4.74 10.35
C THR A 145 -9.99 -5.99 10.68
N ILE A 146 -8.79 -6.08 10.11
CA ILE A 146 -7.86 -7.20 10.28
C ILE A 146 -6.96 -6.98 11.50
N ILE A 147 -6.42 -5.80 11.63
CA ILE A 147 -5.67 -5.38 12.82
C ILE A 147 -5.86 -3.88 13.01
N ASP A 148 -5.97 -3.46 14.26
CA ASP A 148 -6.24 -2.07 14.65
C ASP A 148 -5.24 -1.58 15.70
N LYS A 149 -5.32 -0.28 16.02
CA LYS A 149 -4.49 0.35 17.07
C LYS A 149 -2.98 0.18 16.85
N ILE A 150 -2.54 0.08 15.59
CA ILE A 150 -1.14 0.26 15.27
C ILE A 150 -0.82 1.74 15.53
N PRO A 151 0.20 2.10 16.33
CA PRO A 151 0.55 3.49 16.56
C PRO A 151 0.71 4.26 15.24
N GLY A 152 0.15 5.47 15.19
CA GLY A 152 0.19 6.36 14.04
C GLY A 152 0.75 7.73 14.42
N SER A 153 1.24 8.46 13.44
CA SER A 153 1.80 9.80 13.64
C SER A 153 1.73 10.62 12.34
N SER A 154 2.19 11.85 12.39
CA SER A 154 2.34 12.67 11.19
C SER A 154 3.45 12.17 10.25
N PHE A 155 4.39 11.36 10.76
CA PHE A 155 5.55 10.85 10.02
C PHE A 155 5.79 9.38 10.33
N TYR A 156 6.46 8.65 9.40
CA TYR A 156 6.94 7.29 9.60
C TYR A 156 5.85 6.28 9.99
N ASN A 157 4.74 6.26 9.26
CA ASN A 157 3.66 5.30 9.49
C ASN A 157 3.96 3.90 8.92
N GLY A 158 4.87 3.79 7.95
CA GLY A 158 5.08 2.56 7.19
C GLY A 158 3.95 2.35 6.19
N GLY A 159 3.27 1.22 6.27
CA GLY A 159 2.04 0.96 5.52
C GLY A 159 2.19 0.02 4.34
N PHE A 160 3.33 -0.63 4.16
CA PHE A 160 3.50 -1.63 3.12
C PHE A 160 2.78 -2.94 3.51
N LEU A 161 2.06 -3.51 2.54
CA LEU A 161 1.32 -4.77 2.68
C LEU A 161 1.71 -5.74 1.58
N LYS A 162 1.93 -7.02 1.92
CA LYS A 162 2.13 -8.07 0.92
C LYS A 162 1.83 -9.45 1.49
N PHE A 163 1.24 -10.32 0.69
CA PHE A 163 1.18 -11.75 1.01
C PHE A 163 2.53 -12.40 0.72
N GLY A 164 3.03 -13.16 1.69
CA GLY A 164 4.24 -13.95 1.55
C GLY A 164 3.99 -15.27 0.80
N PRO A 165 5.06 -15.98 0.44
CA PRO A 165 4.97 -17.30 -0.20
C PRO A 165 4.29 -18.36 0.68
N ASP A 166 4.22 -18.12 1.99
CA ASP A 166 3.52 -18.93 2.99
C ASP A 166 2.01 -18.63 3.09
N GLY A 167 1.51 -17.72 2.24
CA GLY A 167 0.11 -17.28 2.22
C GLY A 167 -0.31 -16.41 3.39
N LYS A 168 0.64 -15.89 4.19
CA LYS A 168 0.37 -14.98 5.30
C LYS A 168 0.46 -13.53 4.85
N LEU A 169 -0.31 -12.66 5.50
CA LEU A 169 -0.25 -11.22 5.29
C LEU A 169 0.88 -10.62 6.11
N TYR A 170 1.84 -9.99 5.44
CA TYR A 170 2.91 -9.22 6.05
C TYR A 170 2.59 -7.74 6.00
N VAL A 171 2.78 -7.05 7.13
CA VAL A 171 2.47 -5.63 7.30
C VAL A 171 3.69 -4.91 7.85
N GLY A 172 4.22 -3.98 7.08
CA GLY A 172 5.32 -3.11 7.51
C GLY A 172 4.81 -1.86 8.20
N THR A 173 5.18 -1.67 9.47
CA THR A 173 4.81 -0.48 10.25
C THR A 173 5.99 0.46 10.44
N GLY A 174 5.72 1.70 10.83
CA GLY A 174 6.75 2.70 11.09
C GLY A 174 6.97 2.98 12.57
N THR A 175 8.05 3.72 12.88
CA THR A 175 8.46 3.98 14.27
C THR A 175 7.58 4.98 14.99
N VAL A 176 6.73 5.75 14.26
CA VAL A 176 6.05 6.95 14.76
C VAL A 176 7.05 7.97 15.34
N SER A 177 7.16 9.12 14.78
CA SER A 177 8.30 10.05 14.69
C SER A 177 9.12 10.36 15.97
N ASP A 178 8.56 10.22 17.17
CA ASP A 178 9.17 10.83 18.36
C ASP A 178 9.55 9.85 19.46
N ASP A 179 9.23 8.56 19.35
CA ASP A 179 9.59 7.54 20.34
C ASP A 179 10.50 6.46 19.72
N SER A 180 11.78 6.62 19.89
CA SER A 180 12.80 5.70 19.38
C SER A 180 12.82 4.33 20.08
N HIS A 181 12.07 4.15 21.16
CA HIS A 181 12.04 2.90 21.93
C HIS A 181 10.98 1.92 21.40
N LEU A 182 9.88 2.40 20.83
CA LEU A 182 8.79 1.56 20.34
C LEU A 182 9.22 0.47 19.35
N PRO A 183 10.14 0.70 18.40
CA PRO A 183 10.59 -0.36 17.50
C PRO A 183 11.22 -1.56 18.20
N GLN A 184 11.84 -1.38 19.35
CA GLN A 184 12.47 -2.45 20.16
C GLN A 184 11.52 -3.05 21.21
N ASP A 185 10.41 -2.37 21.52
CA ASP A 185 9.40 -2.91 22.44
C ASP A 185 8.53 -3.94 21.73
N ILE A 186 8.59 -5.21 22.16
CA ILE A 186 7.80 -6.31 21.60
C ILE A 186 6.29 -6.14 21.80
N ASN A 187 5.86 -5.34 22.77
CA ASN A 187 4.46 -5.07 23.05
C ASN A 187 3.89 -3.94 22.19
N SER A 188 4.75 -3.21 21.48
CA SER A 188 4.34 -2.16 20.53
C SER A 188 4.25 -2.72 19.12
N LEU A 189 3.25 -2.26 18.37
CA LEU A 189 3.13 -2.56 16.94
C LEU A 189 3.86 -1.55 16.04
N ALA A 190 4.52 -0.53 16.61
CA ALA A 190 5.31 0.44 15.87
C ALA A 190 6.70 -0.11 15.51
N GLY A 191 7.17 0.18 14.30
CA GLY A 191 8.51 -0.24 13.83
C GLY A 191 8.69 -1.76 13.73
N LYS A 192 7.70 -2.43 13.18
CA LYS A 192 7.62 -3.89 13.08
C LYS A 192 7.36 -4.34 11.63
N ILE A 193 7.72 -5.58 11.36
CA ILE A 193 7.02 -6.38 10.36
C ILE A 193 6.07 -7.29 11.14
N LEU A 194 4.77 -7.14 10.88
CA LEU A 194 3.74 -8.01 11.44
C LEU A 194 3.43 -9.13 10.44
N ARG A 195 3.06 -10.31 10.94
CA ARG A 195 2.65 -11.47 10.13
C ARG A 195 1.36 -12.04 10.69
N LEU A 196 0.33 -12.10 9.86
CA LEU A 196 -1.04 -12.45 10.22
C LEU A 196 -1.60 -13.49 9.22
N ASN A 197 -2.58 -14.25 9.67
CA ASN A 197 -3.49 -14.94 8.76
C ASN A 197 -4.35 -13.92 8.02
N ASP A 198 -4.99 -14.32 6.94
CA ASP A 198 -5.86 -13.47 6.11
C ASP A 198 -7.10 -12.94 6.85
N ASP A 199 -7.49 -13.61 7.95
CA ASP A 199 -8.57 -13.20 8.85
C ASP A 199 -8.11 -12.34 10.05
N GLY A 200 -6.81 -12.01 10.12
CA GLY A 200 -6.21 -11.22 11.20
C GLY A 200 -5.79 -12.03 12.43
N THR A 201 -6.05 -13.33 12.47
CA THR A 201 -5.57 -14.20 13.56
C THR A 201 -4.05 -14.36 13.49
N ILE A 202 -3.44 -14.65 14.65
CA ILE A 202 -1.99 -14.81 14.77
C ILE A 202 -1.58 -16.22 14.34
N PRO A 203 -0.67 -16.38 13.36
CA PRO A 203 -0.12 -17.69 13.03
C PRO A 203 0.59 -18.33 14.23
N SER A 204 0.36 -19.63 14.45
CA SER A 204 0.94 -20.36 15.60
C SER A 204 2.46 -20.54 15.51
N ASP A 205 3.01 -20.35 14.31
CA ASP A 205 4.43 -20.44 13.99
C ASP A 205 5.13 -19.07 13.92
N ASN A 206 4.49 -18.00 14.42
CA ASN A 206 5.15 -16.71 14.58
C ASN A 206 6.29 -16.82 15.62
N PRO A 207 7.40 -16.08 15.43
CA PRO A 207 8.58 -16.17 16.30
C PRO A 207 8.31 -15.75 17.75
N PHE A 208 7.27 -14.92 17.98
CA PHE A 208 6.86 -14.47 19.30
C PHE A 208 5.45 -15.02 19.62
N THR A 209 5.34 -15.81 20.65
CA THR A 209 4.09 -16.48 21.03
C THR A 209 2.95 -15.49 21.25
N ASN A 210 1.79 -15.74 20.64
CA ASN A 210 0.59 -14.91 20.71
C ASN A 210 0.82 -13.44 20.30
N SER A 211 1.83 -13.17 19.47
CA SER A 211 2.13 -11.84 18.96
C SER A 211 2.05 -11.81 17.43
N PRO A 212 1.47 -10.77 16.83
CA PRO A 212 1.53 -10.56 15.38
C PRO A 212 2.93 -10.15 14.91
N VAL A 213 3.84 -9.80 15.82
CA VAL A 213 5.20 -9.36 15.48
C VAL A 213 5.99 -10.51 14.88
N TYR A 214 6.51 -10.31 13.67
CA TYR A 214 7.43 -11.20 12.99
C TYR A 214 8.88 -10.74 13.12
N SER A 215 9.11 -9.43 12.95
CA SER A 215 10.42 -8.79 13.08
C SER A 215 10.25 -7.40 13.70
N LEU A 216 11.24 -6.95 14.44
CA LEU A 216 11.22 -5.69 15.19
C LEU A 216 12.45 -4.83 14.90
N GLY A 217 12.44 -3.55 15.30
CA GLY A 217 13.55 -2.63 15.11
C GLY A 217 13.55 -1.89 13.77
N HIS A 218 12.43 -1.92 13.02
CA HIS A 218 12.31 -1.24 11.74
C HIS A 218 11.93 0.23 11.93
N ARG A 219 12.45 1.11 11.05
CA ARG A 219 12.14 2.53 11.12
C ARG A 219 10.91 2.91 10.31
N HIS A 220 10.86 2.50 9.04
CA HIS A 220 9.83 2.93 8.10
C HIS A 220 9.79 1.98 6.92
N THR A 221 9.07 0.88 7.05
CA THR A 221 9.03 -0.17 6.02
C THR A 221 8.22 0.28 4.82
N GLN A 222 8.88 0.45 3.68
CA GLN A 222 8.29 0.91 2.42
C GLN A 222 8.26 -0.17 1.34
N GLY A 223 8.85 -1.33 1.59
CA GLY A 223 8.86 -2.44 0.68
C GLY A 223 9.28 -3.73 1.36
N MET A 224 8.79 -4.85 0.86
CA MET A 224 9.20 -6.21 1.24
C MET A 224 9.14 -7.10 0.01
N THR A 225 10.07 -8.04 -0.06
CA THR A 225 10.08 -9.07 -1.09
C THR A 225 10.72 -10.34 -0.56
N TRP A 226 10.52 -11.43 -1.28
CA TRP A 226 11.14 -12.73 -0.97
C TRP A 226 11.96 -13.20 -2.15
N ASP A 227 13.07 -13.87 -1.85
CA ASP A 227 13.84 -14.62 -2.85
C ASP A 227 13.21 -16.00 -3.15
N ASP A 228 13.82 -16.73 -4.07
CA ASP A 228 13.37 -18.08 -4.45
C ASP A 228 13.53 -19.12 -3.32
N GLN A 229 14.22 -18.76 -2.24
CA GLN A 229 14.41 -19.60 -1.04
C GLN A 229 13.46 -19.18 0.09
N ASN A 230 12.53 -18.25 -0.18
CA ASN A 230 11.58 -17.65 0.77
C ASN A 230 12.24 -16.82 1.89
N ASN A 231 13.45 -16.30 1.68
CA ASN A 231 14.03 -15.33 2.60
C ASN A 231 13.39 -13.97 2.35
N LEU A 232 12.97 -13.31 3.43
CA LEU A 232 12.38 -11.97 3.41
C LEU A 232 13.47 -10.89 3.39
N TYR A 233 13.29 -9.89 2.50
CA TYR A 233 14.12 -8.68 2.37
C TYR A 233 13.27 -7.43 2.46
#